data_4eb4575f38621d36ad90c7075f6c5833
#
_entry.id   4eb4575f38621d36ad90c7075f6c5833
#
_cell.length_a   1.000
_cell.length_b   1.000
_cell.length_c   1.000
_cell.angle_alpha   90.00
_cell.angle_beta   90.00
_cell.angle_gamma   90.00
#
_symmetry.space_group_name_H-M   'P 1'
#
loop_
_entity.id
_entity.type
_entity.pdbx_description
1 polymer ?
#
loop_
_entity_poly.entity_id
_entity_poly.type
_entity_poly.pdbx_seq_one_letter_code
_entity_poly.pdbx_strand_id
1 'polypeptide(L)'
;MRTRLHLPLHAVFPLLWIFPRDEAFRLRHGSGGPAIEVLTDVFSQTSRLRKAAQFQGRQLRSDFLSGRVLDFQADHASRDVADFWIGRFLECRLGIAGDAGTRLLARTVRKAYEVCDSLEDREILYTAVMAIRRSPRERVSPQDFADRYLSGRARDIFINAAPNADGLSSAFDFQRELFDATLQFRIFQLRTGVFVSSPLTEVGESVQITEGQERRLSCEGEIVDERLRTRHA
;
A
#
# COMPACT_ATOMS: atom_id res chain seq x y z
N MET A 1 7.92 -1.20 -34.54
CA MET A 1 6.78 -0.33 -34.22
C MET A 1 7.20 0.56 -33.03
N ARG A 2 7.51 1.85 -33.25
CA ARG A 2 7.97 2.75 -32.19
C ARG A 2 6.73 3.46 -31.62
N THR A 3 6.30 3.05 -30.45
CA THR A 3 5.23 3.74 -29.72
C THR A 3 5.78 5.05 -29.14
N ARG A 4 5.36 6.19 -29.71
CA ARG A 4 5.64 7.50 -29.10
C ARG A 4 4.76 7.65 -27.87
N LEU A 5 5.38 7.63 -26.71
CA LEU A 5 4.76 8.06 -25.45
C LEU A 5 4.55 9.58 -25.53
N HIS A 6 3.31 10.02 -25.68
CA HIS A 6 2.93 11.41 -25.44
C HIS A 6 2.96 11.66 -23.92
N LEU A 7 4.07 12.19 -23.42
CA LEU A 7 4.17 12.69 -22.05
C LEU A 7 3.44 14.05 -21.97
N PRO A 8 2.60 14.29 -20.96
CA PRO A 8 1.98 15.58 -20.76
C PRO A 8 3.07 16.63 -20.49
N LEU A 9 2.95 17.78 -21.12
CA LEU A 9 3.93 18.89 -21.20
C LEU A 9 4.41 19.46 -19.85
N HIS A 10 3.91 18.99 -18.70
CA HIS A 10 4.24 19.51 -17.37
C HIS A 10 4.63 18.43 -16.34
N ALA A 11 4.87 17.21 -16.76
CA ALA A 11 5.35 16.17 -15.86
C ALA A 11 6.89 16.19 -15.83
N VAL A 12 7.45 16.48 -14.66
CA VAL A 12 8.89 16.39 -14.42
C VAL A 12 9.21 15.04 -13.81
N PHE A 13 10.15 14.31 -14.39
CA PHE A 13 10.61 13.01 -13.93
C PHE A 13 12.12 13.07 -13.63
N PRO A 14 12.53 13.66 -12.49
CA PRO A 14 13.92 13.61 -12.12
C PRO A 14 14.33 12.16 -11.85
N LEU A 15 15.46 11.80 -12.43
CA LEU A 15 16.06 10.49 -12.29
C LEU A 15 17.45 10.67 -11.71
N LEU A 16 17.69 10.05 -10.57
CA LEU A 16 18.96 10.07 -9.87
C LEU A 16 19.57 8.68 -9.91
N TRP A 17 20.82 8.58 -10.35
CA TRP A 17 21.55 7.33 -10.45
C TRP A 17 22.87 7.43 -9.70
N ILE A 18 23.24 6.39 -8.97
CA ILE A 18 24.54 6.26 -8.31
C ILE A 18 25.26 5.03 -8.84
N PHE A 19 26.40 5.30 -9.43
CA PHE A 19 27.36 4.29 -9.87
C PHE A 19 28.60 4.31 -8.97
N PRO A 20 29.33 3.20 -8.83
CA PRO A 20 30.63 3.22 -8.23
C PRO A 20 31.58 4.09 -9.06
N ARG A 21 32.50 4.73 -8.39
CA ARG A 21 33.66 5.32 -9.05
C ARG A 21 34.60 4.19 -9.40
N ASP A 22 35.04 4.17 -10.65
CA ASP A 22 36.05 3.27 -11.13
C ASP A 22 37.28 4.08 -11.56
N GLU A 23 38.44 3.46 -11.47
CA GLU A 23 39.67 3.99 -12.05
C GLU A 23 39.98 3.22 -13.35
N ALA A 24 40.35 3.92 -14.38
CA ALA A 24 40.76 3.33 -15.64
C ALA A 24 42.17 3.81 -15.99
N PHE A 25 42.90 2.95 -16.66
CA PHE A 25 44.23 3.25 -17.15
C PHE A 25 44.20 3.45 -18.65
N ARG A 26 44.71 4.57 -19.10
CA ARG A 26 44.85 4.88 -20.51
C ARG A 26 46.30 4.87 -20.91
N LEU A 27 46.64 4.05 -21.87
CA LEU A 27 47.98 4.08 -22.47
C LEU A 27 48.05 5.20 -23.49
N ARG A 28 48.90 6.19 -23.27
CA ARG A 28 49.24 7.23 -24.24
C ARG A 28 50.58 6.90 -24.86
N HIS A 29 50.62 7.01 -26.18
CA HIS A 29 51.84 6.96 -26.97
C HIS A 29 52.24 8.39 -27.34
N GLY A 30 53.24 8.92 -26.67
CA GLY A 30 53.77 10.25 -26.98
C GLY A 30 55.20 10.15 -27.52
N SER A 31 55.75 11.28 -27.91
CA SER A 31 57.15 11.39 -28.44
C SER A 31 58.23 10.97 -27.43
N GLY A 32 57.91 10.76 -26.17
CA GLY A 32 58.80 10.29 -25.09
C GLY A 32 58.61 8.81 -24.69
N GLY A 33 57.82 8.03 -25.43
CA GLY A 33 57.53 6.63 -25.13
C GLY A 33 56.09 6.43 -24.59
N PRO A 34 55.73 5.19 -24.25
CA PRO A 34 54.42 4.88 -23.67
C PRO A 34 54.31 5.42 -22.23
N ALA A 35 53.29 6.18 -21.97
CA ALA A 35 52.94 6.69 -20.63
C ALA A 35 51.56 6.17 -20.22
N ILE A 36 51.44 5.81 -18.95
CA ILE A 36 50.16 5.40 -18.36
C ILE A 36 49.51 6.64 -17.71
N GLU A 37 48.35 6.97 -18.19
CA GLU A 37 47.48 7.99 -17.57
C GLU A 37 46.41 7.30 -16.73
N VAL A 38 46.32 7.67 -15.46
CA VAL A 38 45.24 7.23 -14.56
C VAL A 38 44.07 8.15 -14.74
N LEU A 39 42.95 7.59 -15.13
CA LEU A 39 41.70 8.30 -15.23
C LEU A 39 40.88 7.98 -13.98
N THR A 40 40.63 8.98 -13.16
CA THR A 40 39.74 8.87 -12.00
C THR A 40 38.32 9.26 -12.39
N ASP A 41 37.34 8.79 -11.64
CA ASP A 41 35.93 9.12 -11.84
C ASP A 41 35.33 8.67 -13.19
N VAL A 42 35.77 7.55 -13.72
CA VAL A 42 35.23 6.96 -14.95
C VAL A 42 34.13 5.93 -14.63
N PHE A 43 33.18 5.81 -15.57
CA PHE A 43 32.21 4.71 -15.55
C PHE A 43 32.71 3.61 -16.49
N SER A 44 33.03 2.44 -15.95
CA SER A 44 33.38 1.29 -16.77
C SER A 44 32.13 0.61 -17.32
N GLN A 45 32.26 -0.15 -18.43
CA GLN A 45 31.15 -0.93 -18.98
C GLN A 45 30.66 -2.02 -18.01
N THR A 46 31.48 -2.39 -17.04
CA THR A 46 31.17 -3.38 -16.00
C THR A 46 30.58 -2.75 -14.73
N SER A 47 30.59 -1.42 -14.64
CA SER A 47 30.00 -0.70 -13.49
C SER A 47 28.53 -0.99 -13.38
N ARG A 48 28.11 -1.61 -12.28
CA ARG A 48 26.71 -1.89 -12.02
C ARG A 48 26.07 -0.72 -11.28
N LEU A 49 24.86 -0.37 -11.70
CA LEU A 49 24.03 0.56 -10.95
C LEU A 49 23.89 0.11 -9.50
N ARG A 50 24.25 0.97 -8.55
CA ARG A 50 24.10 0.67 -7.11
C ARG A 50 22.78 1.17 -6.55
N LYS A 51 22.42 2.40 -6.89
CA LYS A 51 21.20 3.03 -6.40
C LYS A 51 20.57 3.86 -7.50
N ALA A 52 19.24 3.88 -7.54
CA ALA A 52 18.49 4.78 -8.39
C ALA A 52 17.25 5.30 -7.67
N ALA A 53 16.84 6.52 -7.99
CA ALA A 53 15.56 7.09 -7.56
C ALA A 53 14.91 7.78 -8.75
N GLN A 54 13.63 7.49 -8.95
CA GLN A 54 12.80 8.15 -9.95
C GLN A 54 11.62 8.80 -9.23
N PHE A 55 11.48 10.10 -9.39
CA PHE A 55 10.38 10.85 -8.80
C PHE A 55 9.36 11.23 -9.86
N GLN A 56 8.10 11.33 -9.46
CA GLN A 56 6.98 11.73 -10.30
C GLN A 56 6.26 12.91 -9.65
N GLY A 57 6.03 13.97 -10.42
CA GLY A 57 5.30 15.12 -9.91
C GLY A 57 5.03 16.14 -11.01
N ARG A 58 4.11 17.07 -10.75
CA ARG A 58 3.81 18.18 -11.68
C ARG A 58 4.71 19.40 -11.46
N GLN A 59 5.33 19.51 -10.31
CA GLN A 59 6.21 20.63 -9.93
C GLN A 59 7.33 20.16 -9.02
N LEU A 60 8.54 20.69 -9.19
CA LEU A 60 9.69 20.52 -8.30
C LEU A 60 9.54 21.42 -7.05
N ARG A 61 8.49 21.24 -6.28
CA ARG A 61 8.29 21.92 -5.00
C ARG A 61 8.22 20.88 -3.88
N SER A 62 8.16 21.34 -2.64
CA SER A 62 8.16 20.54 -1.41
C SER A 62 7.17 19.37 -1.34
N ASP A 63 6.20 19.33 -2.25
CA ASP A 63 5.20 18.26 -2.36
C ASP A 63 5.56 17.20 -3.40
N PHE A 64 6.79 17.08 -3.76
CA PHE A 64 7.31 16.19 -4.78
C PHE A 64 7.44 14.77 -4.25
N LEU A 65 6.39 13.98 -4.37
CA LEU A 65 6.09 13.20 -3.22
C LEU A 65 5.90 11.73 -3.48
N SER A 66 5.95 11.28 -4.72
CA SER A 66 5.96 9.85 -5.02
C SER A 66 7.10 9.49 -5.97
N GLY A 67 7.74 8.38 -5.70
CA GLY A 67 8.83 7.91 -6.52
C GLY A 67 9.05 6.42 -6.36
N ARG A 68 9.97 5.91 -7.14
CA ARG A 68 10.50 4.55 -7.03
C ARG A 68 11.96 4.64 -6.70
N VAL A 69 12.40 3.81 -5.77
CA VAL A 69 13.80 3.73 -5.34
C VAL A 69 14.28 2.31 -5.57
N LEU A 70 15.48 2.20 -6.15
CA LEU A 70 16.23 0.96 -6.26
C LEU A 70 17.50 1.10 -5.42
N ASP A 71 17.78 0.13 -4.58
CA ASP A 71 19.02 0.00 -3.82
C ASP A 71 19.51 -1.44 -3.93
N PHE A 72 20.51 -1.67 -4.78
CA PHE A 72 21.13 -3.00 -4.95
C PHE A 72 22.15 -3.33 -3.86
N GLN A 73 22.42 -2.38 -2.95
CA GLN A 73 23.31 -2.59 -1.81
C GLN A 73 22.53 -2.88 -0.52
N ALA A 74 21.22 -2.64 -0.52
CA ALA A 74 20.36 -3.01 0.59
C ALA A 74 20.23 -4.54 0.61
N ASP A 75 21.12 -5.18 1.35
CA ASP A 75 20.89 -6.55 1.78
C ASP A 75 19.73 -6.52 2.79
N HIS A 76 18.82 -7.49 2.72
CA HIS A 76 17.66 -7.57 3.61
C HIS A 76 18.01 -7.56 5.11
N ALA A 77 19.30 -7.66 5.43
CA ALA A 77 19.83 -7.66 6.78
C ALA A 77 20.30 -6.28 7.31
N SER A 78 20.58 -5.29 6.46
CA SER A 78 21.08 -3.98 6.92
C SER A 78 20.11 -2.84 6.58
N ARG A 79 19.21 -2.54 7.51
CA ARG A 79 18.34 -1.35 7.45
C ARG A 79 19.11 -0.03 7.33
N ASP A 80 20.33 0.03 7.82
CA ASP A 80 21.11 1.27 7.94
C ASP A 80 21.47 1.91 6.60
N VAL A 81 21.73 1.13 5.55
CA VAL A 81 22.08 1.67 4.23
C VAL A 81 20.86 2.26 3.54
N ALA A 82 19.71 1.60 3.66
CA ALA A 82 18.45 2.09 3.12
C ALA A 82 18.01 3.38 3.84
N ASP A 83 18.18 3.47 5.14
CA ASP A 83 17.82 4.63 5.95
C ASP A 83 18.65 5.87 5.59
N PHE A 84 19.96 5.72 5.36
CA PHE A 84 20.78 6.83 4.91
C PHE A 84 20.37 7.31 3.52
N TRP A 85 20.20 6.39 2.56
CA TRP A 85 19.86 6.72 1.18
C TRP A 85 18.49 7.37 1.07
N ILE A 86 17.49 6.76 1.70
CA ILE A 86 16.09 7.18 1.59
C ILE A 86 15.80 8.33 2.56
N GLY A 87 16.15 8.18 3.84
CA GLY A 87 15.78 9.12 4.87
C GLY A 87 16.63 10.37 4.90
N ARG A 88 17.97 10.24 4.80
CA ARG A 88 18.89 11.38 4.95
C ARG A 88 19.27 12.03 3.63
N PHE A 89 19.54 11.23 2.58
CA PHE A 89 19.99 11.76 1.31
C PHE A 89 18.84 12.21 0.42
N LEU A 90 17.81 11.38 0.26
CA LEU A 90 16.62 11.72 -0.53
C LEU A 90 15.58 12.49 0.27
N GLU A 91 15.73 12.59 1.58
CA GLU A 91 14.74 13.16 2.51
C GLU A 91 13.33 12.57 2.33
N CYS A 92 13.29 11.31 1.94
CA CYS A 92 12.07 10.56 1.64
C CYS A 92 11.74 9.56 2.75
N ARG A 93 10.51 9.11 2.78
CA ARG A 93 10.08 7.95 3.57
C ARG A 93 9.72 6.82 2.63
N LEU A 94 10.01 5.58 3.03
CA LEU A 94 9.53 4.42 2.30
C LEU A 94 8.01 4.40 2.34
N GLY A 95 7.39 4.51 1.16
CA GLY A 95 5.97 4.25 1.00
C GLY A 95 5.74 2.74 0.90
N ILE A 96 4.58 2.30 1.32
CA ILE A 96 4.13 0.93 1.08
C ILE A 96 3.62 0.86 -0.37
N ALA A 97 3.96 -0.21 -1.10
CA ALA A 97 3.39 -0.45 -2.41
C ALA A 97 1.85 -0.54 -2.32
N GLY A 98 1.14 -0.05 -3.33
CA GLY A 98 -0.32 0.08 -3.30
C GLY A 98 -1.05 -1.22 -2.93
N ASP A 99 -0.58 -2.36 -3.46
CA ASP A 99 -1.11 -3.68 -3.13
C ASP A 99 -0.83 -4.10 -1.68
N ALA A 100 0.39 -3.90 -1.19
CA ALA A 100 0.76 -4.21 0.20
C ALA A 100 0.04 -3.30 1.19
N GLY A 101 -0.07 -2.00 0.90
CA GLY A 101 -0.79 -1.03 1.72
C GLY A 101 -2.30 -1.31 1.75
N THR A 102 -2.90 -1.65 0.62
CA THR A 102 -4.31 -2.02 0.54
C THR A 102 -4.61 -3.29 1.36
N ARG A 103 -3.74 -4.32 1.26
CA ARG A 103 -3.86 -5.52 2.09
C ARG A 103 -3.66 -5.23 3.58
N LEU A 104 -2.72 -4.33 3.91
CA LEU A 104 -2.50 -3.91 5.29
C LEU A 104 -3.77 -3.26 5.86
N LEU A 105 -4.36 -2.29 5.14
CA LEU A 105 -5.60 -1.64 5.54
C LEU A 105 -6.72 -2.66 5.75
N ALA A 106 -6.95 -3.56 4.79
CA ALA A 106 -7.98 -4.59 4.87
C ALA A 106 -7.78 -5.53 6.07
N ARG A 107 -6.54 -5.96 6.32
CA ARG A 107 -6.21 -6.81 7.48
C ARG A 107 -6.42 -6.06 8.81
N THR A 108 -6.07 -4.78 8.87
CA THR A 108 -6.28 -3.94 10.06
C THR A 108 -7.77 -3.78 10.35
N VAL A 109 -8.58 -3.48 9.32
CA VAL A 109 -10.05 -3.44 9.43
C VAL A 109 -10.59 -4.76 9.96
N ARG A 110 -10.19 -5.89 9.35
CA ARG A 110 -10.65 -7.22 9.78
C ARG A 110 -10.30 -7.50 11.23
N LYS A 111 -9.05 -7.25 11.63
CA LYS A 111 -8.61 -7.45 13.00
C LYS A 111 -9.36 -6.56 13.99
N ALA A 112 -9.58 -5.28 13.62
CA ALA A 112 -10.38 -4.37 14.42
C ALA A 112 -11.82 -4.89 14.58
N TYR A 113 -12.41 -5.39 13.51
CA TYR A 113 -13.76 -5.96 13.53
C TYR A 113 -13.87 -7.23 14.39
N GLU A 114 -12.83 -8.09 14.40
CA GLU A 114 -12.73 -9.31 15.19
C GLU A 114 -12.68 -9.02 16.71
N VAL A 115 -11.91 -7.97 17.11
CA VAL A 115 -11.75 -7.62 18.54
C VAL A 115 -12.83 -6.66 19.07
N CYS A 116 -13.72 -6.22 18.20
CA CYS A 116 -14.78 -5.29 18.55
C CYS A 116 -15.93 -6.02 19.23
N ASP A 117 -16.24 -5.66 20.48
CA ASP A 117 -17.32 -6.28 21.27
C ASP A 117 -18.69 -5.65 21.01
N SER A 118 -18.71 -4.37 20.63
CA SER A 118 -19.92 -3.58 20.41
C SER A 118 -20.42 -3.72 18.98
N LEU A 119 -21.72 -3.93 18.81
CA LEU A 119 -22.35 -3.90 17.48
C LEU A 119 -22.32 -2.50 16.87
N GLU A 120 -22.39 -1.47 17.68
CA GLU A 120 -22.31 -0.07 17.23
C GLU A 120 -20.93 0.23 16.63
N ASP A 121 -19.85 -0.14 17.35
CA ASP A 121 -18.49 0.05 16.83
C ASP A 121 -18.24 -0.75 15.54
N ARG A 122 -18.78 -1.97 15.45
CA ARG A 122 -18.74 -2.78 14.22
C ARG A 122 -19.46 -2.09 13.06
N GLU A 123 -20.57 -1.43 13.32
CA GLU A 123 -21.31 -0.70 12.29
C GLU A 123 -20.54 0.55 11.81
N ILE A 124 -19.88 1.26 12.73
CA ILE A 124 -18.99 2.37 12.37
C ILE A 124 -17.87 1.87 11.46
N LEU A 125 -17.21 0.75 11.81
CA LEU A 125 -16.17 0.14 10.98
C LEU A 125 -16.71 -0.28 9.61
N TYR A 126 -17.90 -0.88 9.55
CA TYR A 126 -18.53 -1.27 8.29
C TYR A 126 -18.86 -0.06 7.42
N THR A 127 -19.46 0.98 8.00
CA THR A 127 -19.77 2.22 7.28
C THR A 127 -18.51 2.87 6.72
N ALA A 128 -17.41 2.86 7.48
CA ALA A 128 -16.10 3.33 7.02
C ALA A 128 -15.58 2.53 5.82
N VAL A 129 -15.73 1.19 5.87
CA VAL A 129 -15.37 0.30 4.74
C VAL A 129 -16.20 0.67 3.50
N MET A 130 -17.50 0.87 3.64
CA MET A 130 -18.36 1.25 2.51
C MET A 130 -18.02 2.64 1.97
N ALA A 131 -17.62 3.57 2.84
CA ALA A 131 -17.23 4.92 2.45
C ALA A 131 -15.95 4.92 1.61
N ILE A 132 -14.88 4.24 2.05
CA ILE A 132 -13.63 4.18 1.28
C ILE A 132 -13.81 3.45 -0.05
N ARG A 133 -14.64 2.41 -0.10
CA ARG A 133 -14.96 1.70 -1.36
C ARG A 133 -15.61 2.58 -2.41
N ARG A 134 -16.38 3.59 -1.99
CA ARG A 134 -17.05 4.57 -2.87
C ARG A 134 -16.13 5.74 -3.25
N SER A 135 -15.03 5.90 -2.54
CA SER A 135 -14.07 6.97 -2.82
C SER A 135 -13.36 6.72 -4.16
N PRO A 136 -13.15 7.76 -4.98
CA PRO A 136 -12.31 7.61 -6.18
C PRO A 136 -10.89 7.22 -5.77
N ARG A 137 -10.12 6.66 -6.73
CA ARG A 137 -8.72 6.24 -6.52
C ARG A 137 -7.97 7.33 -5.77
N GLU A 138 -7.72 7.10 -4.52
CA GLU A 138 -7.10 8.07 -3.62
C GLU A 138 -5.86 7.45 -2.99
N ARG A 139 -4.88 8.30 -2.77
CA ARG A 139 -3.76 7.95 -1.91
C ARG A 139 -4.20 8.08 -0.47
N VAL A 140 -4.09 7.01 0.30
CA VAL A 140 -4.60 6.91 1.65
C VAL A 140 -3.57 6.21 2.54
N SER A 141 -3.48 6.60 3.80
CA SER A 141 -2.83 5.82 4.86
C SER A 141 -3.88 5.21 5.77
N PRO A 142 -3.56 4.15 6.56
CA PRO A 142 -4.48 3.68 7.60
C PRO A 142 -4.84 4.77 8.61
N GLN A 143 -3.92 5.71 8.89
CA GLN A 143 -4.20 6.86 9.74
C GLN A 143 -5.24 7.79 9.10
N ASP A 144 -5.08 8.12 7.81
CA ASP A 144 -6.08 8.94 7.09
C ASP A 144 -7.46 8.28 7.06
N PHE A 145 -7.47 6.94 6.89
CA PHE A 145 -8.73 6.18 6.95
C PHE A 145 -9.38 6.31 8.32
N ALA A 146 -8.62 6.14 9.40
CA ALA A 146 -9.13 6.28 10.75
C ALA A 146 -9.65 7.69 11.03
N ASP A 147 -8.90 8.72 10.64
CA ASP A 147 -9.24 10.11 10.92
C ASP A 147 -10.45 10.61 10.12
N ARG A 148 -10.65 10.09 8.91
CA ARG A 148 -11.77 10.51 8.04
C ARG A 148 -13.07 9.75 8.28
N TYR A 149 -12.98 8.47 8.59
CA TYR A 149 -14.14 7.57 8.55
C TYR A 149 -14.51 6.95 9.89
N LEU A 150 -13.61 6.99 10.88
CA LEU A 150 -13.85 6.38 12.19
C LEU A 150 -13.97 7.46 13.28
N SER A 151 -14.73 7.15 14.32
CA SER A 151 -14.92 8.01 15.48
C SER A 151 -14.90 7.19 16.77
N GLY A 152 -14.67 7.86 17.90
CA GLY A 152 -14.76 7.30 19.23
C GLY A 152 -13.96 6.00 19.40
N ARG A 153 -14.55 5.01 20.08
CA ARG A 153 -13.94 3.75 20.41
C ARG A 153 -13.55 2.91 19.18
N ALA A 154 -14.34 2.96 18.10
CA ALA A 154 -14.05 2.24 16.87
C ALA A 154 -12.73 2.70 16.24
N ARG A 155 -12.42 4.00 16.31
CA ARG A 155 -11.15 4.56 15.87
C ARG A 155 -9.98 4.02 16.70
N ASP A 156 -10.10 4.01 18.02
CA ASP A 156 -9.04 3.53 18.92
C ASP A 156 -8.79 2.03 18.73
N ILE A 157 -9.85 1.24 18.57
CA ILE A 157 -9.75 -0.20 18.26
C ILE A 157 -9.00 -0.41 16.96
N PHE A 158 -9.31 0.36 15.92
CA PHE A 158 -8.65 0.26 14.62
C PHE A 158 -7.16 0.62 14.70
N ILE A 159 -6.81 1.71 15.37
CA ILE A 159 -5.42 2.16 15.56
C ILE A 159 -4.61 1.08 16.30
N ASN A 160 -5.19 0.50 17.37
CA ASN A 160 -4.56 -0.56 18.15
C ASN A 160 -4.46 -1.90 17.40
N ALA A 161 -5.30 -2.13 16.40
CA ALA A 161 -5.24 -3.31 15.55
C ALA A 161 -4.12 -3.25 14.51
N ALA A 162 -3.58 -2.08 14.22
CA ALA A 162 -2.49 -1.90 13.27
C ALA A 162 -1.19 -2.54 13.79
N PRO A 163 -0.35 -3.10 12.90
CA PRO A 163 0.84 -3.84 13.32
C PRO A 163 1.95 -2.95 13.90
N ASN A 164 2.07 -1.71 13.43
CA ASN A 164 3.06 -0.73 13.91
C ASN A 164 2.69 0.69 13.49
N ALA A 165 3.36 1.69 14.10
CA ALA A 165 3.13 3.11 13.82
C ALA A 165 3.54 3.51 12.39
N ASP A 166 4.60 2.92 11.83
CA ASP A 166 5.06 3.21 10.47
C ASP A 166 4.03 2.75 9.43
N GLY A 167 3.40 1.58 9.66
CA GLY A 167 2.32 1.08 8.82
C GLY A 167 1.08 1.98 8.87
N LEU A 168 0.80 2.63 10.01
CA LEU A 168 -0.32 3.58 10.13
C LEU A 168 -0.11 4.84 9.29
N SER A 169 1.09 5.40 9.30
CA SER A 169 1.40 6.68 8.63
C SER A 169 1.77 6.55 7.15
N SER A 170 2.05 5.33 6.68
CA SER A 170 2.49 5.10 5.31
C SER A 170 1.35 5.19 4.32
N ALA A 171 1.38 6.21 3.46
CA ALA A 171 0.39 6.40 2.40
C ALA A 171 0.67 5.53 1.18
N PHE A 172 -0.38 4.98 0.57
CA PHE A 172 -0.35 4.13 -0.61
C PHE A 172 -1.51 4.43 -1.55
N ASP A 173 -1.39 3.99 -2.80
CA ASP A 173 -2.47 4.08 -3.78
C ASP A 173 -3.47 2.94 -3.51
N PHE A 174 -4.67 3.31 -3.08
CA PHE A 174 -5.73 2.37 -2.72
C PHE A 174 -6.24 1.60 -3.94
N GLN A 175 -6.34 0.29 -3.82
CA GLN A 175 -6.83 -0.64 -4.85
C GLN A 175 -8.11 -1.31 -4.38
N ARG A 176 -9.25 -0.82 -4.87
CA ARG A 176 -10.58 -1.28 -4.44
C ARG A 176 -10.78 -2.79 -4.64
N GLU A 177 -10.44 -3.31 -5.82
CA GLU A 177 -10.64 -4.71 -6.16
C GLU A 177 -9.85 -5.65 -5.22
N LEU A 178 -8.64 -5.23 -4.86
CA LEU A 178 -7.80 -5.97 -3.93
C LEU A 178 -8.31 -5.89 -2.49
N PHE A 179 -8.84 -4.73 -2.09
CA PHE A 179 -9.46 -4.52 -0.79
C PHE A 179 -10.70 -5.41 -0.62
N ASP A 180 -11.59 -5.40 -1.62
CA ASP A 180 -12.79 -6.22 -1.66
C ASP A 180 -12.43 -7.71 -1.65
N ALA A 181 -11.43 -8.14 -2.44
CA ALA A 181 -10.94 -9.51 -2.44
C ALA A 181 -10.34 -9.96 -1.09
N THR A 182 -9.81 -9.02 -0.29
CA THR A 182 -9.22 -9.32 1.02
C THR A 182 -10.28 -9.43 2.12
N LEU A 183 -11.35 -8.64 2.07
CA LEU A 183 -12.43 -8.62 3.07
C LEU A 183 -13.59 -9.56 2.73
N GLN A 184 -13.77 -9.94 1.52
CA GLN A 184 -14.74 -10.83 0.86
C GLN A 184 -16.14 -10.87 1.47
N PHE A 185 -16.30 -11.28 2.75
CA PHE A 185 -17.59 -11.61 3.34
C PHE A 185 -17.81 -10.94 4.70
N ARG A 186 -19.06 -10.57 4.97
CA ARG A 186 -19.57 -10.24 6.29
C ARG A 186 -20.37 -11.42 6.83
N ILE A 187 -20.09 -11.81 8.06
CA ILE A 187 -20.76 -12.93 8.73
C ILE A 187 -21.64 -12.39 9.84
N PHE A 188 -22.90 -12.79 9.82
CA PHE A 188 -23.89 -12.47 10.84
C PHE A 188 -24.20 -13.73 11.63
N GLN A 189 -24.19 -13.64 12.94
CA GLN A 189 -24.70 -14.67 13.84
C GLN A 189 -26.01 -14.22 14.44
N LEU A 190 -27.07 -14.97 14.19
CA LEU A 190 -28.38 -14.71 14.77
C LEU A 190 -28.47 -15.35 16.16
N ARG A 191 -29.37 -14.82 16.99
CA ARG A 191 -29.64 -15.35 18.34
C ARG A 191 -30.05 -16.84 18.31
N THR A 192 -30.66 -17.28 17.21
CA THR A 192 -31.06 -18.67 16.98
C THR A 192 -29.88 -19.63 16.71
N GLY A 193 -28.65 -19.10 16.60
CA GLY A 193 -27.47 -19.88 16.24
C GLY A 193 -27.24 -20.02 14.73
N VAL A 194 -28.09 -19.44 13.92
CA VAL A 194 -27.91 -19.38 12.44
C VAL A 194 -26.81 -18.42 12.09
N PHE A 195 -25.94 -18.83 11.13
CA PHE A 195 -24.93 -17.96 10.54
C PHE A 195 -25.32 -17.63 9.12
N VAL A 196 -25.29 -16.35 8.78
CA VAL A 196 -25.49 -15.84 7.44
C VAL A 196 -24.18 -15.21 6.98
N SER A 197 -23.63 -15.68 5.86
CA SER A 197 -22.43 -15.11 5.24
C SER A 197 -22.85 -14.41 3.95
N SER A 198 -22.51 -13.15 3.81
CA SER A 198 -22.82 -12.36 2.62
C SER A 198 -21.60 -11.66 2.10
N PRO A 199 -21.39 -11.61 0.76
CA PRO A 199 -20.41 -10.69 0.18
C PRO A 199 -20.65 -9.28 0.67
N LEU A 200 -19.58 -8.51 0.86
CA LEU A 200 -19.70 -7.10 1.29
C LEU A 200 -20.53 -6.25 0.32
N THR A 201 -20.55 -6.63 -0.96
CA THR A 201 -21.31 -5.95 -2.02
C THR A 201 -22.81 -6.16 -1.90
N GLU A 202 -23.24 -7.29 -1.35
CA GLU A 202 -24.63 -7.69 -1.26
C GLU A 202 -25.35 -7.17 0.00
N VAL A 203 -24.59 -6.67 0.97
CA VAL A 203 -25.17 -6.08 2.19
C VAL A 203 -25.76 -4.71 1.85
N GLY A 204 -27.06 -4.59 2.05
CA GLY A 204 -27.86 -3.44 1.64
C GLY A 204 -28.65 -3.66 0.32
N GLU A 205 -28.35 -4.77 -0.38
CA GLU A 205 -29.08 -5.23 -1.57
C GLU A 205 -29.86 -6.51 -1.25
N SER A 206 -29.24 -7.67 -1.45
CA SER A 206 -29.86 -8.97 -1.16
C SER A 206 -29.94 -9.32 0.33
N VAL A 207 -29.07 -8.72 1.14
CA VAL A 207 -29.07 -8.84 2.61
C VAL A 207 -29.35 -7.50 3.24
N GLN A 208 -30.53 -7.36 3.86
CA GLN A 208 -30.97 -6.13 4.50
C GLN A 208 -30.89 -6.23 6.03
N ILE A 209 -30.42 -5.16 6.65
CA ILE A 209 -30.40 -4.99 8.09
C ILE A 209 -31.42 -3.92 8.44
N THR A 210 -32.45 -4.29 9.19
CA THR A 210 -33.45 -3.35 9.71
C THR A 210 -33.09 -2.99 11.14
N GLU A 211 -32.96 -1.70 11.42
CA GLU A 211 -32.72 -1.16 12.74
C GLU A 211 -34.08 -0.87 13.44
N GLY A 212 -34.18 -1.38 14.68
CA GLY A 212 -35.34 -1.19 15.55
C GLY A 212 -34.92 -1.46 16.98
N GLN A 213 -35.82 -1.82 17.88
CA GLN A 213 -35.47 -2.27 19.24
C GLN A 213 -34.51 -3.50 19.20
N GLU A 214 -34.63 -4.32 18.15
CA GLU A 214 -33.70 -5.39 17.84
C GLU A 214 -33.26 -5.25 16.37
N ARG A 215 -32.00 -5.52 16.11
CA ARG A 215 -31.50 -5.59 14.74
C ARG A 215 -31.98 -6.89 14.11
N ARG A 216 -32.62 -6.79 12.96
CA ARG A 216 -33.14 -7.92 12.19
C ARG A 216 -32.42 -8.03 10.87
N LEU A 217 -32.14 -9.27 10.47
CA LEU A 217 -31.56 -9.57 9.15
C LEU A 217 -32.64 -10.24 8.30
N SER A 218 -32.83 -9.75 7.08
CA SER A 218 -33.56 -10.42 6.03
C SER A 218 -32.64 -10.66 4.83
N CYS A 219 -32.79 -11.80 4.20
CA CYS A 219 -32.09 -12.14 2.96
C CYS A 219 -33.08 -12.72 1.97
N GLU A 220 -32.99 -12.27 0.74
CA GLU A 220 -33.78 -12.75 -0.38
C GLU A 220 -32.87 -13.27 -1.46
N GLY A 221 -33.17 -14.44 -2.03
CA GLY A 221 -32.41 -15.03 -3.11
C GLY A 221 -32.91 -16.42 -3.49
N GLU A 222 -32.51 -16.88 -4.64
CA GLU A 222 -32.76 -18.23 -5.12
C GLU A 222 -31.77 -19.21 -4.50
N ILE A 223 -32.26 -20.37 -4.03
CA ILE A 223 -31.41 -21.44 -3.53
C ILE A 223 -30.88 -22.22 -4.74
N VAL A 224 -29.60 -22.06 -5.04
CA VAL A 224 -28.93 -22.75 -6.15
C VAL A 224 -28.16 -24.00 -5.72
N ASP A 225 -27.88 -24.16 -4.43
CA ASP A 225 -27.17 -25.33 -3.87
C ASP A 225 -27.46 -25.45 -2.37
N GLU A 226 -27.61 -26.69 -1.88
CA GLU A 226 -27.81 -27.02 -0.49
C GLU A 226 -26.89 -28.19 -0.09
N ARG A 227 -26.12 -28.03 0.99
CA ARG A 227 -25.21 -29.08 1.48
C ARG A 227 -25.27 -29.22 3.00
N LEU A 228 -25.27 -30.47 3.45
CA LEU A 228 -25.07 -30.80 4.85
C LEU A 228 -23.57 -30.78 5.15
N ARG A 229 -23.13 -29.98 6.13
CA ARG A 229 -21.76 -29.99 6.64
C ARG A 229 -21.73 -30.48 8.07
N THR A 230 -20.85 -31.44 8.36
CA THR A 230 -20.49 -31.79 9.73
C THR A 230 -19.70 -30.64 10.38
N ARG A 231 -20.07 -30.26 11.58
CA ARG A 231 -19.31 -29.30 12.38
C ARG A 231 -17.97 -29.93 12.71
N HIS A 232 -16.87 -29.45 12.10
CA HIS A 232 -15.54 -29.79 12.62
C HIS A 232 -15.40 -29.03 13.96
N ALA A 233 -15.22 -29.81 15.03
CA ALA A 233 -14.99 -29.35 16.39
C ALA A 233 -13.63 -28.65 16.48
#